data_f115faaaaef131af476eca2e648bb34b
#
_entry.id   f115faaaaef131af476eca2e648bb34b
#
_cell.length_a   1.000
_cell.length_b   1.000
_cell.length_c   1.000
_cell.angle_alpha   90.00
_cell.angle_beta   90.00
_cell.angle_gamma   90.00
#
_symmetry.space_group_name_H-M   'P 1'
#
loop_
_entity.id
_entity.type
_entity.pdbx_description
1 polymer ?
#
loop_
_entity_poly.entity_id
_entity_poly.type
_entity_poly.pdbx_seq_one_letter_code
_entity_poly.pdbx_strand_id
1 'polypeptide(L)'
;PLLDPIVGSLITFFTLLGYRFMVVDKDKRYLRKAFSSYISPNLVKQIVEDPKTLTLGGRRQECTFLFTDISGFTTMVEANHPDVLTPLLNEYIDGMIEIVFEHGGTLDKIVGDALVVMFSAPIEMADHAERGVRCAARMDAFADAYSEAQKAKGIAFGHTRVGVNTGMAVV
;
A
#
# COMPACT_ATOMS: atom_id res chain seq x y z
N PRO A 1 33.23 47.60 8.69
CA PRO A 1 33.71 46.93 7.48
C PRO A 1 33.82 45.40 7.62
N LEU A 2 33.99 44.82 8.84
CA LEU A 2 34.05 43.37 9.05
C LEU A 2 32.70 42.74 9.35
N LEU A 3 31.69 43.50 9.74
CA LEU A 3 30.34 43.04 10.06
C LEU A 3 29.51 42.72 8.80
N ASP A 4 29.71 43.44 7.69
CA ASP A 4 28.94 43.27 6.47
C ASP A 4 29.07 41.88 5.83
N PRO A 5 30.27 41.30 5.69
CA PRO A 5 30.39 39.93 5.15
C PRO A 5 29.85 38.86 6.09
N ILE A 6 29.87 39.08 7.41
CA ILE A 6 29.33 38.13 8.39
C ILE A 6 27.79 38.13 8.31
N VAL A 7 27.18 39.29 8.27
CA VAL A 7 25.71 39.43 8.13
C VAL A 7 25.24 38.87 6.79
N GLY A 8 25.96 39.14 5.70
CA GLY A 8 25.65 38.61 4.38
C GLY A 8 25.69 37.06 4.34
N SER A 9 26.74 36.47 4.95
CA SER A 9 26.85 35.01 5.01
C SER A 9 25.77 34.36 5.89
N LEU A 10 25.37 34.97 6.97
CA LEU A 10 24.26 34.51 7.82
C LEU A 10 22.91 34.55 7.08
N ILE A 11 22.63 35.65 6.39
CA ILE A 11 21.40 35.80 5.59
C ILE A 11 21.37 34.72 4.50
N THR A 12 22.46 34.50 3.78
CA THR A 12 22.57 33.50 2.74
C THR A 12 22.38 32.08 3.31
N PHE A 13 23.00 31.81 4.45
CA PHE A 13 22.85 30.51 5.15
C PHE A 13 21.40 30.26 5.55
N PHE A 14 20.72 31.22 6.18
CA PHE A 14 19.32 31.05 6.57
C PHE A 14 18.37 30.98 5.38
N THR A 15 18.68 31.71 4.30
CA THR A 15 17.88 31.62 3.06
C THR A 15 18.02 30.26 2.39
N LEU A 16 19.24 29.72 2.30
CA LEU A 16 19.48 28.38 1.78
C LEU A 16 18.88 27.29 2.67
N LEU A 17 18.95 27.46 3.98
CA LEU A 17 18.32 26.54 4.93
C LEU A 17 16.78 26.56 4.79
N GLY A 18 16.18 27.73 4.69
CA GLY A 18 14.75 27.92 4.45
C GLY A 18 14.29 27.34 3.11
N TYR A 19 15.05 27.56 2.04
CA TYR A 19 14.78 26.99 0.73
C TYR A 19 14.84 25.46 0.76
N ARG A 20 15.86 24.89 1.39
CA ARG A 20 15.99 23.44 1.55
C ARG A 20 14.83 22.84 2.32
N PHE A 21 14.39 23.47 3.40
CA PHE A 21 13.25 23.01 4.22
C PHE A 21 11.90 23.15 3.48
N MET A 22 11.70 24.24 2.74
CA MET A 22 10.42 24.50 2.06
C MET A 22 10.25 23.76 0.74
N VAL A 23 11.30 23.58 -0.04
CA VAL A 23 11.21 23.04 -1.40
C VAL A 23 11.54 21.55 -1.41
N VAL A 24 12.71 21.17 -0.92
CA VAL A 24 13.19 19.77 -1.03
C VAL A 24 12.36 18.81 -0.17
N ASP A 25 11.88 19.24 1.00
CA ASP A 25 11.06 18.38 1.87
C ASP A 25 9.60 18.32 1.44
N LYS A 26 9.09 19.27 0.66
CA LYS A 26 7.73 19.19 0.09
C LYS A 26 7.63 18.11 -0.96
N ASP A 27 8.57 18.02 -1.88
CA ASP A 27 8.56 17.03 -2.96
C ASP A 27 8.66 15.60 -2.40
N LYS A 28 9.51 15.39 -1.39
CA LYS A 28 9.60 14.09 -0.70
C LYS A 28 8.30 13.73 0.03
N ARG A 29 7.63 14.69 0.64
CA ARG A 29 6.33 14.44 1.31
C ARG A 29 5.22 14.17 0.32
N TYR A 30 5.17 14.86 -0.80
CA TYR A 30 4.19 14.62 -1.85
C TYR A 30 4.36 13.23 -2.47
N LEU A 31 5.60 12.85 -2.81
CA LEU A 31 5.91 11.51 -3.32
C LEU A 31 5.53 10.43 -2.31
N ARG A 32 5.89 10.58 -1.03
CA ARG A 32 5.47 9.66 0.03
C ARG A 32 3.95 9.49 0.08
N LYS A 33 3.20 10.58 0.03
CA LYS A 33 1.74 10.55 0.09
C LYS A 33 1.13 9.91 -1.17
N ALA A 34 1.67 10.16 -2.36
CA ALA A 34 1.20 9.58 -3.61
C ALA A 34 1.44 8.06 -3.67
N PHE A 35 2.59 7.59 -3.17
CA PHE A 35 2.93 6.16 -3.16
C PHE A 35 2.40 5.40 -1.95
N SER A 36 2.04 6.07 -0.85
CA SER A 36 1.53 5.42 0.37
C SER A 36 0.19 4.71 0.19
N SER A 37 -0.52 4.99 -0.89
CA SER A 37 -1.78 4.28 -1.23
C SER A 37 -1.57 2.93 -1.91
N TYR A 38 -0.35 2.66 -2.41
CA TYR A 38 -0.05 1.42 -3.15
C TYR A 38 1.11 0.64 -2.52
N ILE A 39 1.97 1.32 -1.79
CA ILE A 39 3.21 0.77 -1.25
C ILE A 39 3.26 1.05 0.24
N SER A 40 3.68 0.06 1.04
CA SER A 40 3.78 0.26 2.49
C SER A 40 4.68 1.46 2.85
N PRO A 41 4.36 2.23 3.88
CA PRO A 41 5.16 3.40 4.29
C PRO A 41 6.64 3.08 4.54
N ASN A 42 6.93 1.88 5.04
CA ASN A 42 8.30 1.41 5.27
C ASN A 42 9.06 1.20 3.95
N LEU A 43 8.39 0.67 2.94
CA LEU A 43 8.96 0.45 1.62
C LEU A 43 9.22 1.77 0.90
N VAL A 44 8.29 2.72 0.99
CA VAL A 44 8.49 4.09 0.47
C VAL A 44 9.71 4.74 1.12
N LYS A 45 9.92 4.55 2.42
CA LYS A 45 11.09 5.08 3.12
C LYS A 45 12.39 4.50 2.56
N GLN A 46 12.46 3.19 2.35
CA GLN A 46 13.64 2.52 1.78
C GLN A 46 13.93 2.99 0.35
N ILE A 47 12.92 3.12 -0.49
CA ILE A 47 13.05 3.63 -1.87
C ILE A 47 13.57 5.07 -1.89
N VAL A 48 13.12 5.91 -0.97
CA VAL A 48 13.58 7.31 -0.88
C VAL A 48 15.02 7.41 -0.35
N GLU A 49 15.43 6.49 0.53
CA GLU A 49 16.79 6.43 1.08
C GLU A 49 17.79 5.86 0.06
N ASP A 50 17.40 4.87 -0.73
CA ASP A 50 18.21 4.31 -1.82
C ASP A 50 17.40 4.16 -3.13
N PRO A 51 17.36 5.22 -3.98
CA PRO A 51 16.66 5.19 -5.26
C PRO A 51 17.20 4.16 -6.27
N LYS A 52 18.43 3.64 -6.06
CA LYS A 52 19.01 2.60 -6.92
C LYS A 52 18.37 1.23 -6.74
N THR A 53 17.61 1.06 -5.68
CA THR A 53 16.84 -0.18 -5.43
C THR A 53 15.73 -0.39 -6.46
N LEU A 54 15.27 0.69 -7.13
CA LEU A 54 14.33 0.64 -8.24
C LEU A 54 15.10 0.62 -9.57
N THR A 55 15.42 -0.55 -10.06
CA THR A 55 15.96 -0.70 -11.43
C THR A 55 14.83 -0.87 -12.43
N LEU A 56 14.71 0.08 -13.37
CA LEU A 56 13.84 -0.09 -14.53
C LEU A 56 14.42 -1.20 -15.42
N GLY A 57 13.69 -2.28 -15.63
CA GLY A 57 14.17 -3.33 -16.53
C GLY A 57 13.70 -4.74 -16.22
N GLY A 58 12.81 -4.92 -15.26
CA GLY A 58 12.25 -6.22 -14.88
C GLY A 58 13.34 -7.25 -14.50
N ARG A 59 13.39 -7.69 -13.29
CA ARG A 59 14.27 -8.79 -12.87
C ARG A 59 13.48 -10.04 -12.53
N ARG A 60 14.04 -11.18 -12.84
CA ARG A 60 13.45 -12.46 -12.45
C ARG A 60 13.75 -12.71 -10.97
N GLN A 61 12.68 -12.81 -10.17
CA GLN A 61 12.77 -12.91 -8.71
C GLN A 61 11.69 -13.84 -8.18
N GLU A 62 12.00 -14.55 -7.10
CA GLU A 62 10.98 -15.32 -6.39
C GLU A 62 10.12 -14.39 -5.53
N CYS A 63 8.81 -14.44 -5.76
CA CYS A 63 7.83 -13.61 -5.09
C CYS A 63 6.68 -14.44 -4.58
N THR A 64 5.98 -13.95 -3.56
CA THR A 64 4.71 -14.50 -3.12
C THR A 64 3.60 -13.55 -3.54
N PHE A 65 2.61 -14.07 -4.24
CA PHE A 65 1.42 -13.36 -4.67
C PHE A 65 0.23 -13.77 -3.81
N LEU A 66 -0.60 -12.79 -3.47
CA LEU A 66 -1.85 -13.00 -2.77
C LEU A 66 -2.96 -12.35 -3.59
N PHE A 67 -4.04 -13.08 -3.78
CA PHE A 67 -5.24 -12.64 -4.49
C PHE A 67 -6.43 -12.79 -3.58
N THR A 68 -7.31 -11.80 -3.57
CA THR A 68 -8.61 -11.89 -2.89
C THR A 68 -9.74 -11.68 -3.86
N ASP A 69 -10.93 -12.18 -3.51
CA ASP A 69 -12.14 -12.02 -4.30
C ASP A 69 -13.37 -12.24 -3.39
N ILE A 70 -14.41 -11.41 -3.54
CA ILE A 70 -15.63 -11.53 -2.76
C ILE A 70 -16.64 -12.44 -3.50
N SER A 71 -17.02 -13.52 -2.88
CA SER A 71 -18.00 -14.45 -3.45
C SER A 71 -19.36 -13.77 -3.63
N GLY A 72 -19.90 -13.83 -4.86
CA GLY A 72 -21.20 -13.22 -5.19
C GLY A 72 -21.17 -11.70 -5.30
N PHE A 73 -20.00 -11.09 -5.50
CA PHE A 73 -19.85 -9.63 -5.62
C PHE A 73 -20.77 -9.03 -6.67
N THR A 74 -20.86 -9.59 -7.86
CA THR A 74 -21.75 -9.12 -8.94
C THR A 74 -23.22 -9.06 -8.47
N THR A 75 -23.69 -10.12 -7.82
CA THR A 75 -25.06 -10.16 -7.29
C THR A 75 -25.26 -9.10 -6.19
N MET A 76 -24.25 -8.88 -5.35
CA MET A 76 -24.28 -7.85 -4.32
C MET A 76 -24.37 -6.45 -4.93
N VAL A 77 -23.63 -6.18 -6.00
CA VAL A 77 -23.67 -4.89 -6.74
C VAL A 77 -25.04 -4.67 -7.36
N GLU A 78 -25.63 -5.67 -7.98
CA GLU A 78 -26.95 -5.59 -8.61
C GLU A 78 -28.11 -5.39 -7.60
N ALA A 79 -27.95 -5.95 -6.40
CA ALA A 79 -28.97 -5.91 -5.34
C ALA A 79 -28.95 -4.64 -4.48
N ASN A 80 -27.89 -3.83 -4.53
CA ASN A 80 -27.72 -2.68 -3.64
C ASN A 80 -27.52 -1.40 -4.43
N HIS A 81 -28.03 -0.28 -3.86
CA HIS A 81 -27.77 1.04 -4.45
C HIS A 81 -26.30 1.43 -4.30
N PRO A 82 -25.67 2.05 -5.33
CA PRO A 82 -24.25 2.45 -5.28
C PRO A 82 -23.87 3.30 -4.06
N ASP A 83 -24.78 4.19 -3.61
CA ASP A 83 -24.53 5.06 -2.44
C ASP A 83 -24.38 4.28 -1.13
N VAL A 84 -24.94 3.07 -1.05
CA VAL A 84 -24.79 2.16 0.10
C VAL A 84 -23.55 1.29 -0.07
N LEU A 85 -23.37 0.77 -1.27
CA LEU A 85 -22.30 -0.21 -1.53
C LEU A 85 -20.90 0.42 -1.58
N THR A 86 -20.78 1.62 -2.17
CA THR A 86 -19.46 2.26 -2.36
C THR A 86 -18.73 2.57 -1.05
N PRO A 87 -19.37 3.20 -0.04
CA PRO A 87 -18.71 3.43 1.25
C PRO A 87 -18.32 2.13 1.96
N LEU A 88 -19.19 1.13 1.87
CA LEU A 88 -18.98 -0.17 2.49
C LEU A 88 -17.80 -0.93 1.86
N LEU A 89 -17.71 -0.89 0.53
CA LEU A 89 -16.59 -1.51 -0.19
C LEU A 89 -15.27 -0.78 0.07
N ASN A 90 -15.29 0.54 0.15
CA ASN A 90 -14.11 1.33 0.48
C ASN A 90 -13.61 0.99 1.90
N GLU A 91 -14.50 0.95 2.91
CA GLU A 91 -14.15 0.56 4.27
C GLU A 91 -13.51 -0.83 4.32
N TYR A 92 -14.09 -1.79 3.59
CA TYR A 92 -13.56 -3.15 3.49
C TYR A 92 -12.18 -3.17 2.84
N ILE A 93 -12.01 -2.52 1.68
CA ILE A 93 -10.74 -2.47 0.94
C ILE A 93 -9.66 -1.77 1.77
N ASP A 94 -9.98 -0.67 2.44
CA ASP A 94 -9.04 0.06 3.29
C ASP A 94 -8.52 -0.83 4.43
N GLY A 95 -9.42 -1.57 5.11
CA GLY A 95 -9.02 -2.51 6.15
C GLY A 95 -8.14 -3.66 5.64
N MET A 96 -8.45 -4.19 4.46
CA MET A 96 -7.63 -5.22 3.81
C MET A 96 -6.24 -4.68 3.43
N ILE A 97 -6.14 -3.46 2.90
CA ILE A 97 -4.88 -2.81 2.53
C ILE A 97 -4.02 -2.53 3.77
N GLU A 98 -4.62 -2.11 4.88
CA GLU A 98 -3.91 -1.90 6.14
C GLU A 98 -3.21 -3.18 6.60
N ILE A 99 -3.90 -4.32 6.55
CA ILE A 99 -3.34 -5.63 6.87
C ILE A 99 -2.17 -5.99 5.94
N VAL A 100 -2.29 -5.71 4.64
CA VAL A 100 -1.20 -5.92 3.67
C VAL A 100 0.04 -5.12 4.08
N PHE A 101 -0.13 -3.85 4.42
CA PHE A 101 0.99 -2.98 4.78
C PHE A 101 1.62 -3.34 6.13
N GLU A 102 0.84 -3.80 7.10
CA GLU A 102 1.36 -4.33 8.37
C GLU A 102 2.32 -5.51 8.17
N HIS A 103 2.05 -6.34 7.15
CA HIS A 103 2.89 -7.50 6.81
C HIS A 103 4.02 -7.17 5.82
N GLY A 104 4.14 -5.91 5.39
CA GLY A 104 5.16 -5.47 4.44
C GLY A 104 4.88 -5.86 2.99
N GLY A 105 3.62 -6.18 2.67
CA GLY A 105 3.18 -6.43 1.31
C GLY A 105 3.11 -5.17 0.47
N THR A 106 3.14 -5.34 -0.83
CA THR A 106 2.96 -4.29 -1.83
C THR A 106 1.64 -4.54 -2.55
N LEU A 107 0.76 -3.54 -2.57
CA LEU A 107 -0.46 -3.59 -3.36
C LEU A 107 -0.09 -3.34 -4.83
N ASP A 108 -0.29 -4.35 -5.69
CA ASP A 108 -0.08 -4.19 -7.14
C ASP A 108 -1.25 -3.46 -7.78
N LYS A 109 -2.46 -3.97 -7.58
CA LYS A 109 -3.68 -3.36 -8.11
C LYS A 109 -4.92 -3.79 -7.35
N ILE A 110 -5.99 -3.03 -7.58
CA ILE A 110 -7.37 -3.37 -7.19
C ILE A 110 -8.16 -3.60 -8.49
N VAL A 111 -8.84 -4.73 -8.58
CA VAL A 111 -9.65 -5.09 -9.76
C VAL A 111 -11.07 -5.40 -9.28
N GLY A 112 -11.93 -4.38 -9.34
CA GLY A 112 -13.27 -4.47 -8.75
C GLY A 112 -13.21 -4.64 -7.23
N ASP A 113 -13.57 -5.81 -6.74
CA ASP A 113 -13.48 -6.22 -5.34
C ASP A 113 -12.21 -7.01 -5.00
N ALA A 114 -11.43 -7.36 -6.01
CA ALA A 114 -10.23 -8.16 -5.87
C ALA A 114 -8.99 -7.32 -5.57
N LEU A 115 -8.19 -7.76 -4.63
CA LEU A 115 -6.86 -7.22 -4.36
C LEU A 115 -5.80 -8.14 -4.92
N VAL A 116 -4.82 -7.56 -5.59
CA VAL A 116 -3.60 -8.24 -6.02
C VAL A 116 -2.44 -7.68 -5.22
N VAL A 117 -1.82 -8.54 -4.44
CA VAL A 117 -0.73 -8.18 -3.52
C VAL A 117 0.49 -9.02 -3.84
N MET A 118 1.66 -8.42 -3.70
CA MET A 118 2.93 -9.13 -3.84
C MET A 118 3.85 -8.89 -2.63
N PHE A 119 4.65 -9.90 -2.31
CA PHE A 119 5.73 -9.85 -1.33
C PHE A 119 7.05 -10.18 -2.03
N SER A 120 8.15 -9.61 -1.58
CA SER A 120 9.47 -9.68 -2.22
C SER A 120 9.59 -8.84 -3.49
N ALA A 121 8.69 -7.87 -3.73
CA ALA A 121 8.78 -6.90 -4.82
C ALA A 121 8.19 -5.55 -4.36
N PRO A 122 8.77 -4.41 -4.75
CA PRO A 122 9.99 -4.21 -5.54
C PRO A 122 11.29 -4.54 -4.79
N ILE A 123 11.24 -4.69 -3.46
CA ILE A 123 12.38 -5.01 -2.61
C ILE A 123 12.33 -6.48 -2.19
N GLU A 124 13.45 -7.17 -2.34
CA GLU A 124 13.61 -8.57 -1.97
C GLU A 124 13.47 -8.78 -0.46
N MET A 125 12.71 -9.81 -0.08
CA MET A 125 12.45 -10.21 1.29
C MET A 125 12.71 -11.70 1.43
N ALA A 126 13.56 -12.11 2.37
CA ALA A 126 13.85 -13.53 2.59
C ALA A 126 12.65 -14.30 3.17
N ASP A 127 11.77 -13.63 3.91
CA ASP A 127 10.63 -14.22 4.61
C ASP A 127 9.27 -13.95 3.91
N HIS A 128 9.31 -13.64 2.59
CA HIS A 128 8.13 -13.24 1.82
C HIS A 128 7.00 -14.29 1.85
N ALA A 129 7.33 -15.57 1.79
CA ALA A 129 6.33 -16.64 1.78
C ALA A 129 5.62 -16.74 3.13
N GLU A 130 6.35 -16.66 4.25
CA GLU A 130 5.79 -16.67 5.60
C GLU A 130 4.90 -15.44 5.82
N ARG A 131 5.36 -14.25 5.41
CA ARG A 131 4.58 -13.00 5.49
C ARG A 131 3.30 -13.09 4.67
N GLY A 132 3.39 -13.63 3.46
CA GLY A 132 2.23 -13.83 2.59
C GLY A 132 1.16 -14.71 3.23
N VAL A 133 1.55 -15.82 3.83
CA VAL A 133 0.61 -16.72 4.53
C VAL A 133 0.02 -16.08 5.79
N ARG A 134 0.83 -15.40 6.59
CA ARG A 134 0.34 -14.66 7.79
C ARG A 134 -0.62 -13.55 7.40
N CYS A 135 -0.31 -12.81 6.35
CA CYS A 135 -1.18 -11.77 5.79
C CYS A 135 -2.52 -12.37 5.35
N ALA A 136 -2.50 -13.46 4.58
CA ALA A 136 -3.70 -14.15 4.12
C ALA A 136 -4.60 -14.58 5.28
N ALA A 137 -4.05 -15.21 6.30
CA ALA A 137 -4.81 -15.63 7.48
C ALA A 137 -5.41 -14.44 8.25
N ARG A 138 -4.70 -13.31 8.32
CA ARG A 138 -5.20 -12.10 8.96
C ARG A 138 -6.30 -11.42 8.14
N MET A 139 -6.15 -11.41 6.80
CA MET A 139 -7.16 -10.89 5.88
C MET A 139 -8.44 -11.72 5.93
N ASP A 140 -8.33 -13.04 5.95
CA ASP A 140 -9.44 -13.98 6.06
C ASP A 140 -10.25 -13.72 7.35
N ALA A 141 -9.57 -13.64 8.49
CA ALA A 141 -10.21 -13.35 9.77
C ALA A 141 -10.89 -11.97 9.81
N PHE A 142 -10.29 -10.95 9.20
CA PHE A 142 -10.89 -9.63 9.06
C PHE A 142 -12.13 -9.66 8.18
N ALA A 143 -12.03 -10.32 7.01
CA ALA A 143 -13.11 -10.41 6.04
C ALA A 143 -14.34 -11.15 6.60
N ASP A 144 -14.12 -12.23 7.35
CA ASP A 144 -15.20 -12.95 8.02
C ASP A 144 -15.90 -12.07 9.06
N ALA A 145 -15.13 -11.40 9.93
CA ALA A 145 -15.68 -10.48 10.92
C ALA A 145 -16.45 -9.33 10.26
N TYR A 146 -15.93 -8.79 9.17
CA TYR A 146 -16.57 -7.73 8.40
C TYR A 146 -17.88 -8.21 7.77
N SER A 147 -17.88 -9.38 7.12
CA SER A 147 -19.05 -9.99 6.51
C SER A 147 -20.16 -10.20 7.54
N GLU A 148 -19.85 -10.76 8.71
CA GLU A 148 -20.81 -10.98 9.78
C GLU A 148 -21.39 -9.65 10.33
N ALA A 149 -20.55 -8.63 10.46
CA ALA A 149 -21.00 -7.30 10.89
C ALA A 149 -21.96 -6.66 9.87
N GLN A 150 -21.76 -6.86 8.58
CA GLN A 150 -22.64 -6.34 7.54
C GLN A 150 -23.96 -7.16 7.47
N LYS A 151 -23.90 -8.48 7.60
CA LYS A 151 -25.10 -9.33 7.70
C LYS A 151 -26.00 -8.95 8.87
N ALA A 152 -25.41 -8.61 10.02
CA ALA A 152 -26.15 -8.12 11.18
C ALA A 152 -26.91 -6.79 10.89
N LYS A 153 -26.44 -6.00 9.92
CA LYS A 153 -27.11 -4.78 9.42
C LYS A 153 -28.10 -5.06 8.29
N GLY A 154 -28.30 -6.33 7.89
CA GLY A 154 -29.16 -6.74 6.79
C GLY A 154 -28.54 -6.64 5.40
N ILE A 155 -27.24 -6.45 5.30
CA ILE A 155 -26.50 -6.38 4.03
C ILE A 155 -25.84 -7.74 3.77
N ALA A 156 -26.22 -8.39 2.67
CA ALA A 156 -25.66 -9.69 2.26
C ALA A 156 -24.23 -9.50 1.70
N PHE A 157 -23.24 -9.33 2.58
CA PHE A 157 -21.84 -9.27 2.19
C PHE A 157 -21.30 -10.69 2.00
N GLY A 158 -20.65 -10.93 0.85
CA GLY A 158 -20.14 -12.26 0.49
C GLY A 158 -18.93 -12.69 1.34
N HIS A 159 -18.65 -13.98 1.34
CA HIS A 159 -17.41 -14.54 1.89
C HIS A 159 -16.23 -14.18 0.98
N THR A 160 -15.10 -13.81 1.57
CA THR A 160 -13.88 -13.52 0.81
C THR A 160 -13.06 -14.78 0.59
N ARG A 161 -12.66 -15.00 -0.63
CA ARG A 161 -11.71 -16.04 -1.00
C ARG A 161 -10.30 -15.45 -1.04
N VAL A 162 -9.34 -16.14 -0.44
CA VAL A 162 -7.94 -15.72 -0.41
C VAL A 162 -7.07 -16.83 -0.99
N GLY A 163 -6.29 -16.51 -2.02
CA GLY A 163 -5.34 -17.42 -2.64
C GLY A 163 -3.91 -16.90 -2.50
N VAL A 164 -2.98 -17.79 -2.12
CA VAL A 164 -1.55 -17.46 -1.99
C VAL A 164 -0.75 -18.43 -2.83
N ASN A 165 0.22 -17.92 -3.56
CA ASN A 165 1.18 -18.73 -4.33
C ASN A 165 2.56 -18.09 -4.33
N THR A 166 3.60 -18.92 -4.26
CA THR A 166 5.00 -18.49 -4.36
C THR A 166 5.62 -19.06 -5.63
N GLY A 167 6.36 -18.23 -6.34
CA GLY A 167 7.03 -18.65 -7.57
C GLY A 167 7.88 -17.56 -8.19
N MET A 168 8.61 -17.96 -9.25
CA MET A 168 9.44 -17.04 -10.02
C MET A 168 8.57 -16.14 -10.90
N ALA A 169 8.76 -14.85 -10.77
CA ALA A 169 8.12 -13.83 -11.59
C ALA A 169 9.14 -12.84 -12.17
N VAL A 170 8.73 -12.07 -13.15
CA VAL A 170 9.47 -10.90 -13.63
C VAL A 170 8.79 -9.67 -13.04
N VAL A 171 9.50 -8.95 -12.20
CA VAL A 171 9.01 -7.80 -11.45
C VAL A 171 9.89 -6.59 -11.67
#